data_608c72b206655a82b8501a49fd7e00c4
#
_entry.id   608c72b206655a82b8501a49fd7e00c4
#
_cell.length_a   1.000
_cell.length_b   1.000
_cell.length_c   1.000
_cell.angle_alpha   90.00
_cell.angle_beta   90.00
_cell.angle_gamma   90.00
#
_symmetry.space_group_name_H-M   'P 1'
#
loop_
_entity.id
_entity.type
_entity.pdbx_description
1 polymer ?
#
loop_
_entity_poly.entity_id
_entity_poly.type
_entity_poly.pdbx_seq_one_letter_code
_entity_poly.pdbx_strand_id
1 'polypeptide(L)'
;MLLPARDVRALPGRLASIVEERLKRCGVANPSIDAEIRAMNSVVVGPTTDRSVLGIMVDFAKAVPYHLEAGRWDDLTLRVVEDRLAETPCHAGRASDRVIFPETKAPELLRAKWLANRRLQRSAGVPRR
;
A
#
# COMPACT_ATOMS: atom_id res chain seq x y z
N MET A 1 -0.30 1.20 -7.11
CA MET A 1 -0.52 0.00 -7.94
C MET A 1 -1.40 0.37 -9.11
N LEU A 2 -0.93 0.07 -10.31
CA LEU A 2 -1.65 0.27 -11.55
C LEU A 2 -1.97 -1.11 -12.16
N LEU A 3 -3.20 -1.29 -12.62
CA LEU A 3 -3.64 -2.50 -13.29
C LEU A 3 -4.37 -2.15 -14.58
N PRO A 4 -4.13 -2.92 -15.66
CA PRO A 4 -4.95 -2.83 -16.85
C PRO A 4 -6.43 -3.05 -16.50
N ALA A 5 -7.35 -2.31 -17.14
CA ALA A 5 -8.78 -2.41 -16.85
C ALA A 5 -9.34 -3.85 -17.00
N ARG A 6 -8.79 -4.65 -17.92
CA ARG A 6 -9.13 -6.06 -18.12
C ARG A 6 -8.83 -6.95 -16.90
N ASP A 7 -7.87 -6.54 -16.05
CA ASP A 7 -7.39 -7.34 -14.92
C ASP A 7 -8.08 -6.97 -13.58
N VAL A 8 -8.95 -5.96 -13.58
CA VAL A 8 -9.62 -5.46 -12.36
C VAL A 8 -10.45 -6.56 -11.68
N ARG A 9 -11.08 -7.45 -12.44
CA ARG A 9 -11.87 -8.57 -11.87
C ARG A 9 -11.00 -9.58 -11.12
N ALA A 10 -9.73 -9.72 -11.48
CA ALA A 10 -8.79 -10.60 -10.80
C ALA A 10 -8.14 -9.95 -9.57
N LEU A 11 -8.36 -8.65 -9.33
CA LEU A 11 -7.73 -7.89 -8.26
C LEU A 11 -7.90 -8.52 -6.87
N PRO A 12 -9.09 -8.98 -6.43
CA PRO A 12 -9.23 -9.55 -5.10
C PRO A 12 -8.30 -10.73 -4.85
N GLY A 13 -8.15 -11.64 -5.83
CA GLY A 13 -7.26 -12.80 -5.74
C GLY A 13 -5.76 -12.47 -5.87
N ARG A 14 -5.42 -11.30 -6.43
CA ARG A 14 -4.04 -10.87 -6.65
C ARG A 14 -3.55 -9.84 -5.63
N LEU A 15 -4.45 -9.30 -4.81
CA LEU A 15 -4.13 -8.17 -3.95
C LEU A 15 -2.98 -8.49 -2.99
N ALA A 16 -2.99 -9.66 -2.37
CA ALA A 16 -1.95 -10.06 -1.43
C ALA A 16 -0.55 -10.10 -2.09
N SER A 17 -0.43 -10.72 -3.26
CA SER A 17 0.85 -10.80 -3.98
C SER A 17 1.36 -9.44 -4.46
N ILE A 18 0.46 -8.56 -4.87
CA ILE A 18 0.80 -7.20 -5.30
C ILE A 18 1.30 -6.37 -4.11
N VAL A 19 0.61 -6.47 -2.97
CA VAL A 19 1.04 -5.79 -1.73
C VAL A 19 2.38 -6.33 -1.27
N GLU A 20 2.58 -7.66 -1.30
CA GLU A 20 3.86 -8.29 -0.96
C GLU A 20 5.02 -7.73 -1.80
N GLU A 21 4.85 -7.72 -3.12
CA GLU A 21 5.87 -7.18 -4.04
C GLU A 21 6.17 -5.72 -3.73
N ARG A 22 5.14 -4.90 -3.52
CA ARG A 22 5.32 -3.49 -3.21
C ARG A 22 6.05 -3.26 -1.90
N LEU A 23 5.71 -4.01 -0.85
CA LEU A 23 6.36 -3.91 0.45
C LEU A 23 7.83 -4.33 0.40
N LYS A 24 8.16 -5.36 -0.38
CA LYS A 24 9.56 -5.75 -0.64
C LYS A 24 10.34 -4.62 -1.31
N ARG A 25 9.76 -3.96 -2.31
CA ARG A 25 10.38 -2.81 -3.00
C ARG A 25 10.59 -1.62 -2.06
N CYS A 26 9.69 -1.41 -1.10
CA CYS A 26 9.84 -0.38 -0.07
C CYS A 26 10.81 -0.78 1.07
N GLY A 27 11.51 -1.90 0.96
CA GLY A 27 12.49 -2.34 1.97
C GLY A 27 11.88 -2.79 3.30
N VAL A 28 10.62 -3.22 3.30
CA VAL A 28 9.97 -3.77 4.50
C VAL A 28 10.57 -5.15 4.82
N ALA A 29 10.84 -5.43 6.10
CA ALA A 29 11.39 -6.73 6.53
C ALA A 29 10.38 -7.86 6.32
N ASN A 30 10.85 -9.02 5.84
CA ASN A 30 10.02 -10.19 5.52
C ASN A 30 9.05 -10.60 6.64
N PRO A 31 9.42 -10.64 7.93
CA PRO A 31 8.47 -11.02 8.98
C PRO A 31 7.25 -10.07 9.09
N SER A 32 7.44 -8.80 8.77
CA SER A 32 6.34 -7.83 8.76
C SER A 32 5.47 -8.00 7.51
N ILE A 33 6.07 -8.33 6.38
CA ILE A 33 5.35 -8.65 5.13
C ILE A 33 4.50 -9.89 5.35
N ASP A 34 5.08 -10.99 5.85
CA ASP A 34 4.37 -12.25 6.10
C ASP A 34 3.18 -12.06 7.04
N ALA A 35 3.35 -11.22 8.05
CA ALA A 35 2.29 -10.91 8.99
C ALA A 35 1.15 -10.11 8.34
N GLU A 36 1.48 -9.15 7.47
CA GLU A 36 0.49 -8.36 6.73
C GLU A 36 -0.27 -9.23 5.73
N ILE A 37 0.44 -10.06 4.96
CA ILE A 37 -0.17 -10.95 3.97
C ILE A 37 -1.10 -11.96 4.65
N ARG A 38 -0.72 -12.52 5.80
CA ARG A 38 -1.63 -13.39 6.57
C ARG A 38 -2.88 -12.67 7.05
N ALA A 39 -2.78 -11.38 7.40
CA ALA A 39 -3.93 -10.58 7.79
C ALA A 39 -4.89 -10.27 6.61
N MET A 40 -4.42 -10.43 5.37
CA MET A 40 -5.19 -10.21 4.13
C MET A 40 -5.89 -11.48 3.61
N ASN A 41 -6.04 -12.53 4.42
CA ASN A 41 -6.66 -13.80 3.99
C ASN A 41 -8.11 -13.66 3.52
N SER A 42 -8.80 -12.60 3.92
CA SER A 42 -10.18 -12.32 3.50
C SER A 42 -10.22 -10.93 2.85
N VAL A 43 -10.62 -10.89 1.58
CA VAL A 43 -10.82 -9.66 0.82
C VAL A 43 -12.30 -9.49 0.54
N VAL A 44 -12.85 -8.36 0.97
CA VAL A 44 -14.23 -7.96 0.67
C VAL A 44 -14.19 -6.73 -0.22
N VAL A 45 -14.84 -6.81 -1.37
CA VAL A 45 -15.01 -5.67 -2.27
C VAL A 45 -16.26 -4.91 -1.86
N GLY A 46 -16.11 -3.64 -1.55
CA GLY A 46 -17.20 -2.77 -1.12
C GLY A 46 -17.07 -1.36 -1.68
N PRO A 47 -18.07 -0.51 -1.50
CA PRO A 47 -17.99 0.88 -1.88
C PRO A 47 -16.93 1.61 -1.05
N THR A 48 -16.18 2.49 -1.69
CA THR A 48 -15.22 3.35 -0.99
C THR A 48 -15.98 4.42 -0.19
N THR A 49 -15.86 4.36 1.12
CA THR A 49 -16.50 5.32 2.04
C THR A 49 -15.54 6.42 2.51
N ASP A 50 -14.24 6.18 2.41
CA ASP A 50 -13.21 7.15 2.81
C ASP A 50 -12.94 8.14 1.67
N ARG A 51 -13.42 9.37 1.86
CA ARG A 51 -13.26 10.46 0.88
C ARG A 51 -11.80 10.89 0.70
N SER A 52 -10.95 10.73 1.72
CA SER A 52 -9.53 11.08 1.64
C SER A 52 -8.79 10.09 0.74
N VAL A 53 -9.07 8.80 0.91
CA VAL A 53 -8.52 7.75 0.04
C VAL A 53 -8.98 7.95 -1.41
N LEU A 54 -10.28 8.23 -1.61
CA LEU A 54 -10.81 8.48 -2.94
C LEU A 54 -10.15 9.70 -3.61
N GLY A 55 -9.94 10.79 -2.86
CA GLY A 55 -9.24 11.98 -3.35
C GLY A 55 -7.82 11.66 -3.82
N ILE A 56 -7.04 10.96 -3.00
CA ILE A 56 -5.68 10.54 -3.37
C ILE A 56 -5.69 9.64 -4.61
N MET A 57 -6.63 8.70 -4.72
CA MET A 57 -6.76 7.84 -5.90
C MET A 57 -7.08 8.64 -7.17
N VAL A 58 -7.95 9.65 -7.08
CA VAL A 58 -8.28 10.54 -8.20
C VAL A 58 -7.07 11.36 -8.62
N ASP A 59 -6.32 11.90 -7.67
CA ASP A 59 -5.12 12.69 -7.95
C ASP A 59 -4.02 11.83 -8.60
N PHE A 60 -3.83 10.60 -8.12
CA PHE A 60 -2.92 9.66 -8.75
C PHE A 60 -3.37 9.26 -10.16
N ALA A 61 -4.68 9.02 -10.37
CA ALA A 61 -5.21 8.72 -11.69
C ALA A 61 -4.96 9.86 -12.70
N LYS A 62 -5.07 11.12 -12.24
CA LYS A 62 -4.73 12.29 -13.07
C LYS A 62 -3.24 12.42 -13.33
N ALA A 63 -2.38 12.01 -12.40
CA ALA A 63 -0.93 12.09 -12.55
C ALA A 63 -0.37 11.02 -13.49
N VAL A 64 -1.01 9.85 -13.61
CA VAL A 64 -0.55 8.73 -14.44
C VAL A 64 -0.21 9.14 -15.89
N PRO A 65 -1.05 9.88 -16.63
CA PRO A 65 -0.72 10.28 -18.01
C PRO A 65 0.56 11.11 -18.15
N TYR A 66 0.91 11.89 -17.11
CA TYR A 66 2.13 12.70 -17.14
C TYR A 66 3.41 11.87 -16.97
N HIS A 67 3.29 10.68 -16.40
CA HIS A 67 4.42 9.77 -16.17
C HIS A 67 4.52 8.69 -17.25
N LEU A 68 3.48 8.55 -18.08
CA LEU A 68 3.51 7.63 -19.20
C LEU A 68 4.21 8.26 -20.39
N GLU A 69 5.24 7.62 -20.89
CA GLU A 69 5.75 7.90 -22.22
C GLU A 69 4.69 7.52 -23.25
N ALA A 70 4.49 8.39 -24.25
CA ALA A 70 3.41 8.28 -25.24
C ALA A 70 3.24 6.84 -25.76
N GLY A 71 2.11 6.23 -25.42
CA GLY A 71 1.64 4.97 -25.97
C GLY A 71 2.25 3.68 -25.40
N ARG A 72 3.12 3.74 -24.39
CA ARG A 72 3.73 2.55 -23.80
C ARG A 72 3.03 2.15 -22.50
N TRP A 73 2.37 0.99 -22.52
CA TRP A 73 1.66 0.38 -21.40
C TRP A 73 2.19 -1.04 -21.15
N ASP A 74 3.50 -1.20 -21.07
CA ASP A 74 4.14 -2.46 -20.67
C ASP A 74 4.36 -2.51 -19.15
N ASP A 75 4.64 -3.69 -18.62
CA ASP A 75 4.83 -3.91 -17.19
C ASP A 75 6.00 -3.06 -16.62
N LEU A 76 7.03 -2.83 -17.41
CA LEU A 76 8.19 -2.02 -17.02
C LEU A 76 7.80 -0.56 -16.86
N THR A 77 7.06 -0.03 -17.82
CA THR A 77 6.55 1.35 -17.79
C THR A 77 5.60 1.57 -16.62
N LEU A 78 4.69 0.62 -16.35
CA LEU A 78 3.78 0.68 -15.21
C LEU A 78 4.54 0.70 -13.88
N ARG A 79 5.60 -0.08 -13.74
CA ARG A 79 6.45 -0.07 -12.54
C ARG A 79 7.13 1.27 -12.30
N VAL A 80 7.66 1.88 -13.35
CA VAL A 80 8.26 3.22 -13.26
C VAL A 80 7.22 4.26 -12.82
N VAL A 81 6.02 4.21 -13.39
CA VAL A 81 4.93 5.11 -12.99
C VAL A 81 4.53 4.88 -11.53
N GLU A 82 4.43 3.64 -11.08
CA GLU A 82 4.15 3.33 -9.67
C GLU A 82 5.20 3.89 -8.72
N ASP A 83 6.48 3.82 -9.08
CA ASP A 83 7.55 4.38 -8.26
C ASP A 83 7.45 5.90 -8.20
N ARG A 84 7.19 6.56 -9.31
CA ARG A 84 6.95 8.01 -9.34
C ARG A 84 5.74 8.43 -8.50
N LEU A 85 4.65 7.67 -8.55
CA LEU A 85 3.49 7.93 -7.70
C LEU A 85 3.79 7.73 -6.21
N ALA A 86 4.63 6.76 -5.86
CA ALA A 86 5.04 6.53 -4.47
C ALA A 86 5.93 7.65 -3.90
N GLU A 87 6.68 8.33 -4.76
CA GLU A 87 7.45 9.53 -4.44
C GLU A 87 6.59 10.80 -4.37
N THR A 88 5.30 10.72 -4.78
CA THR A 88 4.41 11.89 -4.77
C THR A 88 4.03 12.27 -3.35
N PRO A 89 4.24 13.53 -2.93
CA PRO A 89 3.88 13.98 -1.61
C PRO A 89 2.37 13.94 -1.37
N CYS A 90 1.96 13.42 -0.24
CA CYS A 90 0.57 13.39 0.20
C CYS A 90 0.40 14.10 1.53
N HIS A 91 -0.76 14.71 1.78
CA HIS A 91 -1.06 15.25 3.10
C HIS A 91 -1.38 14.12 4.10
N ALA A 92 -0.87 14.24 5.31
CA ALA A 92 -1.07 13.27 6.39
C ALA A 92 -2.51 13.21 6.94
N GLY A 93 -3.40 14.05 6.43
CA GLY A 93 -4.82 14.15 6.82
C GLY A 93 -5.37 15.54 6.52
N ARG A 94 -6.70 15.70 6.58
CA ARG A 94 -7.41 16.92 6.19
C ARG A 94 -6.98 18.20 6.91
N ALA A 95 -6.53 18.08 8.13
CA ALA A 95 -6.16 19.23 8.99
C ALA A 95 -4.64 19.32 9.19
N SER A 96 -3.85 18.55 8.47
CA SER A 96 -2.41 18.50 8.67
C SER A 96 -1.68 19.15 7.49
N ASP A 97 -0.90 20.18 7.78
CA ASP A 97 0.07 20.75 6.82
C ASP A 97 1.28 19.82 6.60
N ARG A 98 1.32 18.71 7.32
CA ARG A 98 2.41 17.74 7.23
C ARG A 98 2.32 16.94 5.95
N VAL A 99 3.35 17.07 5.14
CA VAL A 99 3.55 16.27 3.92
C VAL A 99 4.24 14.97 4.28
N ILE A 100 3.75 13.88 3.71
CA ILE A 100 4.34 12.55 3.81
C ILE A 100 4.57 11.98 2.41
N PHE A 101 5.57 11.12 2.30
CA PHE A 101 5.86 10.36 1.10
C PHE A 101 5.46 8.90 1.35
N PRO A 102 4.56 8.32 0.55
CA PRO A 102 4.06 6.95 0.75
C PRO A 102 5.17 5.92 0.85
N GLU A 103 6.22 6.05 0.04
CA GLU A 103 7.35 5.12 0.00
C GLU A 103 8.09 5.02 1.34
N THR A 104 8.34 6.15 1.98
CA THR A 104 9.06 6.19 3.26
C THR A 104 8.14 5.92 4.45
N LYS A 105 6.88 6.36 4.35
CA LYS A 105 5.93 6.26 5.46
C LYS A 105 5.35 4.86 5.65
N ALA A 106 5.14 4.11 4.58
CA ALA A 106 4.58 2.76 4.67
C ALA A 106 5.45 1.79 5.49
N PRO A 107 6.78 1.67 5.28
CA PRO A 107 7.64 0.84 6.11
C PRO A 107 7.63 1.24 7.59
N GLU A 108 7.62 2.54 7.87
CA GLU A 108 7.58 3.06 9.25
C GLU A 108 6.30 2.63 9.97
N LEU A 109 5.14 2.83 9.34
CA LEU A 109 3.84 2.47 9.91
C LEU A 109 3.71 0.96 10.13
N LEU A 110 4.19 0.15 9.19
CA LEU A 110 4.16 -1.31 9.33
C LEU A 110 5.06 -1.79 10.48
N ARG A 111 6.25 -1.24 10.62
CA ARG A 111 7.13 -1.54 11.76
C ARG A 111 6.43 -1.20 13.08
N ALA A 112 5.82 -0.03 13.19
CA ALA A 112 5.10 0.39 14.39
C ALA A 112 3.93 -0.55 14.70
N LYS A 113 3.11 -0.88 13.69
CA LYS A 113 1.96 -1.80 13.80
C LYS A 113 2.38 -3.15 14.35
N TRP A 114 3.41 -3.78 13.77
CA TRP A 114 3.81 -5.13 14.15
C TRP A 114 4.63 -5.20 15.42
N LEU A 115 5.36 -4.14 15.79
CA LEU A 115 5.99 -4.04 17.10
C LEU A 115 4.95 -3.94 18.22
N ALA A 116 3.90 -3.15 18.02
CA ALA A 116 2.80 -3.04 18.96
C ALA A 116 2.08 -4.40 19.15
N ASN A 117 1.76 -5.09 18.06
CA ASN A 117 1.11 -6.39 18.09
C ASN A 117 1.97 -7.45 18.82
N ARG A 118 3.28 -7.46 18.61
CA ARG A 118 4.19 -8.38 19.34
C ARG A 118 4.22 -8.12 20.84
N ARG A 119 4.13 -6.87 21.27
CA ARG A 119 4.06 -6.51 22.71
C ARG A 119 2.76 -7.02 23.32
N LEU A 120 1.63 -6.83 22.66
CA LEU A 120 0.33 -7.31 23.12
C LEU A 120 0.28 -8.84 23.25
N GLN A 121 0.83 -9.57 22.27
CA GLN A 121 0.88 -11.04 22.31
C GLN A 121 1.76 -11.55 23.45
N ARG A 122 2.89 -10.90 23.75
CA ARG A 122 3.75 -11.26 24.90
C ARG A 122 3.09 -10.99 26.23
N SER A 123 2.27 -9.94 26.33
CA SER A 123 1.52 -9.60 27.55
C SER A 123 0.35 -10.55 27.80
N ALA A 124 -0.28 -11.07 26.73
CA ALA A 124 -1.42 -12.00 26.82
C ALA A 124 -1.01 -13.47 27.03
N GLY A 125 0.28 -13.82 26.84
CA GLY A 125 0.76 -15.20 26.77
C GLY A 125 1.63 -15.70 27.93
N VAL A 126 1.62 -15.04 29.12
CA VAL A 126 2.38 -15.53 30.28
C VAL A 126 1.44 -15.84 31.43
N PRO A 127 1.06 -17.11 31.65
CA PRO A 127 0.65 -17.54 32.98
C PRO A 127 1.92 -17.54 33.86
N ARG A 128 2.04 -16.56 34.73
CA ARG A 128 3.02 -16.65 35.85
C ARG A 128 2.60 -17.82 36.74
N ARG A 129 3.39 -18.88 36.71
CA ARG A 129 3.44 -19.85 37.81
C ARG A 129 4.36 -19.35 38.87
#